data_6002f14b3384d3e318d1570a754980a2
#
_entry.id   6002f14b3384d3e318d1570a754980a2
#
_cell.length_a   1.000
_cell.length_b   1.000
_cell.length_c   1.000
_cell.angle_alpha   90.00
_cell.angle_beta   90.00
_cell.angle_gamma   90.00
#
_symmetry.space_group_name_H-M   'P 1'
#
loop_
_entity.id
_entity.type
_entity.pdbx_description
1 polymer ?
#
loop_
_entity_poly.entity_id
_entity_poly.type
_entity_poly.pdbx_seq_one_letter_code
_entity_poly.pdbx_strand_id
1 'polypeptide(L)'
;MNDWYPSRYGADDQAGALNEITADGVVAAAGLVRAGRVYDLAHVLHADVPAFPGRTYTQVLQPDQDPLGSNRVHWVVEQITATQQMGTHLDGLNHLHDGDRTYNGHRLAEIRT
;
A
#
# COMPACT_ATOMS: atom_id res chain seq x y z
N MET A 1 2.59 29.99 13.32
CA MET A 1 2.90 28.75 12.59
C MET A 1 2.00 27.70 13.18
N ASN A 2 1.16 27.06 12.38
CA ASN A 2 0.39 25.92 12.90
C ASN A 2 1.37 24.73 12.96
N ASP A 3 1.76 24.39 14.18
CA ASP A 3 2.58 23.21 14.41
C ASP A 3 1.68 21.97 14.24
N TRP A 4 1.67 21.39 13.03
CA TRP A 4 0.91 20.19 12.73
C TRP A 4 1.60 18.91 13.22
N TYR A 5 2.74 19.09 13.87
CA TYR A 5 3.49 18.04 14.54
C TYR A 5 4.00 18.55 15.91
N PRO A 6 4.27 17.66 16.90
CA PRO A 6 4.11 16.20 16.78
C PRO A 6 2.65 15.79 16.61
N SER A 7 2.44 14.58 16.09
CA SER A 7 1.12 13.96 15.99
C SER A 7 0.45 13.87 17.36
N ARG A 8 -0.88 13.93 17.39
CA ARG A 8 -1.68 13.70 18.58
C ARG A 8 -1.49 12.29 19.18
N TYR A 9 -0.92 11.37 18.41
CA TYR A 9 -0.62 10.00 18.83
C TYR A 9 0.82 9.87 19.39
N GLY A 10 1.59 10.95 19.43
CA GLY A 10 2.94 10.99 19.95
C GLY A 10 4.00 11.30 18.91
N ALA A 11 5.19 11.70 19.38
CA ALA A 11 6.29 12.12 18.51
C ALA A 11 6.88 10.97 17.69
N ASP A 12 6.78 9.74 18.18
CA ASP A 12 7.30 8.54 17.51
C ASP A 12 6.23 7.79 16.70
N ASP A 13 5.01 8.36 16.58
CA ASP A 13 3.93 7.70 15.89
C ASP A 13 4.20 7.60 14.38
N GLN A 14 3.94 6.42 13.83
CA GLN A 14 4.07 6.09 12.41
C GLN A 14 2.78 5.50 11.82
N ALA A 15 1.72 5.43 12.59
CA ALA A 15 0.46 4.81 12.21
C ALA A 15 -0.65 5.82 11.88
N GLY A 16 -0.55 7.06 12.38
CA GLY A 16 -1.55 8.09 12.14
C GLY A 16 -2.94 7.67 12.60
N ALA A 17 -3.96 7.92 11.79
CA ALA A 17 -5.33 7.57 12.12
C ALA A 17 -5.59 6.05 12.24
N LEU A 18 -4.65 5.18 11.84
CA LEU A 18 -4.78 3.74 12.11
C LEU A 18 -4.80 3.43 13.62
N ASN A 19 -4.27 4.32 14.45
CA ASN A 19 -4.37 4.23 15.91
C ASN A 19 -5.82 4.29 16.43
N GLU A 20 -6.77 4.73 15.62
CA GLU A 20 -8.19 4.79 15.99
C GLU A 20 -8.94 3.49 15.70
N ILE A 21 -8.30 2.54 15.06
CA ILE A 21 -8.90 1.23 14.80
C ILE A 21 -8.88 0.42 16.10
N THR A 22 -10.04 0.24 16.68
CA THR A 22 -10.23 -0.54 17.91
C THR A 22 -10.91 -1.87 17.61
N ALA A 23 -10.77 -2.84 18.52
CA ALA A 23 -11.46 -4.13 18.41
C ALA A 23 -12.98 -3.95 18.31
N ASP A 24 -13.55 -3.06 19.12
CA ASP A 24 -14.98 -2.76 19.11
C ASP A 24 -15.41 -2.11 17.78
N GLY A 25 -14.56 -1.22 17.23
CA GLY A 25 -14.79 -0.63 15.92
C GLY A 25 -14.83 -1.67 14.81
N VAL A 26 -13.91 -2.65 14.85
CA VAL A 26 -13.88 -3.77 13.91
C VAL A 26 -15.13 -4.62 14.01
N VAL A 27 -15.57 -4.96 15.23
CA VAL A 27 -16.82 -5.72 15.46
C VAL A 27 -18.03 -4.94 14.95
N ALA A 28 -18.11 -3.64 15.25
CA ALA A 28 -19.19 -2.79 14.76
C ALA A 28 -19.22 -2.72 13.23
N ALA A 29 -18.05 -2.56 12.57
CA ALA A 29 -17.93 -2.53 11.12
C ALA A 29 -18.37 -3.85 10.48
N ALA A 30 -17.96 -5.00 11.03
CA ALA A 30 -18.40 -6.32 10.58
C ALA A 30 -19.92 -6.47 10.66
N GLY A 31 -20.54 -5.90 11.68
CA GLY A 31 -21.98 -5.86 11.86
C GLY A 31 -22.75 -5.07 10.80
N LEU A 32 -22.09 -4.27 9.97
CA LEU A 32 -22.71 -3.51 8.87
C LEU A 32 -23.00 -4.36 7.63
N VAL A 33 -22.41 -5.54 7.53
CA VAL A 33 -22.68 -6.46 6.41
C VAL A 33 -24.13 -6.93 6.48
N ARG A 34 -24.90 -6.69 5.41
CA ARG A 34 -26.32 -7.06 5.33
C ARG A 34 -26.62 -8.08 4.23
N ALA A 35 -26.02 -7.91 3.06
CA ALA A 35 -26.37 -8.68 1.87
C ALA A 35 -25.26 -9.64 1.42
N GLY A 36 -24.09 -9.63 2.06
CA GLY A 36 -22.95 -10.45 1.69
C GLY A 36 -22.44 -10.23 0.26
N ARG A 37 -22.78 -9.11 -0.38
CA ARG A 37 -22.30 -8.77 -1.70
C ARG A 37 -20.86 -8.27 -1.64
N VAL A 38 -20.04 -8.78 -2.53
CA VAL A 38 -18.66 -8.31 -2.73
C VAL A 38 -18.65 -7.36 -3.92
N TYR A 39 -18.02 -6.20 -3.74
CA TYR A 39 -17.78 -5.23 -4.79
C TYR A 39 -16.28 -5.14 -5.01
N ASP A 40 -15.83 -5.55 -6.18
CA ASP A 40 -14.43 -5.41 -6.56
C ASP A 40 -14.18 -3.96 -6.99
N LEU A 41 -13.36 -3.25 -6.23
CA LEU A 41 -12.97 -1.87 -6.49
C LEU A 41 -11.54 -1.80 -7.04
N ALA A 42 -10.88 -2.95 -7.26
CA ALA A 42 -9.54 -2.98 -7.81
C ALA A 42 -9.52 -2.67 -9.31
N HIS A 43 -8.45 -2.02 -9.74
CA HIS A 43 -8.09 -1.96 -11.15
C HIS A 43 -7.13 -3.10 -11.47
N VAL A 44 -7.27 -3.69 -12.66
CA VAL A 44 -6.24 -4.59 -13.18
C VAL A 44 -4.98 -3.76 -13.44
N LEU A 45 -3.89 -4.10 -12.78
CA LEU A 45 -2.61 -3.40 -12.99
C LEU A 45 -1.88 -4.02 -14.18
N HIS A 46 -1.46 -3.18 -15.11
CA HIS A 46 -0.67 -3.53 -16.28
C HIS A 46 0.11 -2.31 -16.76
N ALA A 47 1.02 -2.50 -17.72
CA ALA A 47 1.91 -1.43 -18.18
C ALA A 47 1.19 -0.18 -18.70
N ASP A 48 -0.01 -0.36 -19.28
CA ASP A 48 -0.79 0.72 -19.90
C ASP A 48 -1.95 1.21 -19.01
N VAL A 49 -1.99 0.84 -17.74
CA VAL A 49 -3.04 1.36 -16.84
C VAL A 49 -2.95 2.88 -16.75
N PRO A 50 -4.06 3.62 -16.86
CA PRO A 50 -4.04 5.07 -16.74
C PRO A 50 -3.41 5.52 -15.43
N ALA A 51 -2.38 6.33 -15.51
CA ALA A 51 -1.64 6.85 -14.36
C ALA A 51 -1.04 8.22 -14.70
N PHE A 52 -0.64 8.96 -13.66
CA PHE A 52 0.11 10.20 -13.87
C PHE A 52 1.46 9.94 -14.55
N PRO A 53 1.98 10.89 -15.33
CA PRO A 53 3.28 10.76 -15.99
C PRO A 53 4.41 10.35 -15.03
N GLY A 54 5.27 9.45 -15.48
CA GLY A 54 6.39 8.94 -14.70
C GLY A 54 6.06 7.77 -13.78
N ARG A 55 4.80 7.35 -13.71
CA ARG A 55 4.39 6.13 -12.99
C ARG A 55 4.45 4.94 -13.92
N THR A 56 5.00 3.84 -13.42
CA THR A 56 5.28 2.65 -14.24
C THR A 56 4.87 1.37 -13.53
N TYR A 57 4.52 0.37 -14.32
CA TYR A 57 4.30 -1.00 -13.89
C TYR A 57 5.04 -1.95 -14.83
N THR A 58 5.80 -2.86 -14.27
CA THR A 58 6.48 -3.93 -15.02
C THR A 58 6.30 -5.24 -14.27
N GLN A 59 5.95 -6.28 -15.00
CA GLN A 59 5.85 -7.64 -14.48
C GLN A 59 6.71 -8.56 -15.34
N VAL A 60 7.51 -9.39 -14.68
CA VAL A 60 8.35 -10.40 -15.32
C VAL A 60 7.95 -11.76 -14.75
N LEU A 61 7.68 -12.71 -15.64
CA LEU A 61 7.41 -14.10 -15.28
C LEU A 61 8.74 -14.88 -15.31
N GLN A 62 9.02 -15.58 -14.23
CA GLN A 62 10.21 -16.42 -14.06
C GLN A 62 9.75 -17.86 -13.87
N PRO A 63 9.58 -18.63 -14.97
CA PRO A 63 9.30 -20.06 -14.84
C PRO A 63 10.50 -20.80 -14.26
N ASP A 64 10.24 -21.81 -13.48
CA ASP A 64 11.29 -22.73 -13.05
C ASP A 64 11.90 -23.49 -14.24
N GLN A 65 13.08 -24.05 -14.04
CA GLN A 65 13.78 -24.84 -15.06
C GLN A 65 13.57 -26.34 -14.85
N ASP A 66 13.48 -26.78 -13.62
CA ASP A 66 13.39 -28.18 -13.24
C ASP A 66 12.10 -28.46 -12.44
N PRO A 67 11.39 -29.55 -12.74
CA PRO A 67 10.20 -29.91 -11.98
C PRO A 67 10.53 -30.33 -10.55
N LEU A 68 9.63 -29.99 -9.62
CA LEU A 68 9.74 -30.42 -8.24
C LEU A 68 9.30 -31.86 -8.07
N GLY A 69 10.22 -32.73 -7.65
CA GLY A 69 9.97 -34.14 -7.35
C GLY A 69 9.55 -34.97 -8.56
N SER A 70 8.89 -36.12 -8.30
CA SER A 70 8.45 -37.07 -9.33
C SER A 70 7.14 -36.69 -10.01
N ASN A 71 6.42 -35.72 -9.50
CA ASN A 71 5.06 -35.38 -9.96
C ASN A 71 5.04 -34.37 -11.12
N ARG A 72 6.19 -33.96 -11.63
CA ARG A 72 6.35 -32.97 -12.71
C ARG A 72 5.65 -31.65 -12.40
N VAL A 73 5.65 -31.24 -11.13
CA VAL A 73 5.11 -29.94 -10.70
C VAL A 73 6.09 -28.85 -11.09
N HIS A 74 5.59 -27.87 -11.82
CA HIS A 74 6.30 -26.65 -12.19
C HIS A 74 5.63 -25.46 -11.53
N TRP A 75 6.38 -24.37 -11.38
CA TRP A 75 5.85 -23.09 -10.87
C TRP A 75 6.39 -21.91 -11.68
N VAL A 76 5.72 -20.78 -11.51
CA VAL A 76 6.17 -19.50 -12.03
C VAL A 76 6.26 -18.53 -10.87
N VAL A 77 7.33 -17.74 -10.83
CA VAL A 77 7.47 -16.62 -9.90
C VAL A 77 7.25 -15.32 -10.68
N GLU A 78 6.39 -14.47 -10.19
CA GLU A 78 6.11 -13.17 -10.75
C GLU A 78 6.88 -12.10 -9.99
N GLN A 79 7.72 -11.38 -10.70
CA GLN A 79 8.41 -10.20 -10.17
C GLN A 79 7.71 -8.94 -10.66
N ILE A 80 7.29 -8.10 -9.73
CA ILE A 80 6.62 -6.82 -10.03
C ILE A 80 7.52 -5.67 -9.59
N THR A 81 7.70 -4.71 -10.48
CA THR A 81 8.27 -3.39 -10.18
C THR A 81 7.22 -2.35 -10.57
N ALA A 82 6.73 -1.61 -9.60
CA ALA A 82 5.65 -0.66 -9.83
C ALA A 82 5.76 0.57 -8.95
N THR A 83 5.22 1.68 -9.45
CA THR A 83 4.90 2.83 -8.60
C THR A 83 3.65 2.50 -7.80
N GLN A 84 3.66 2.73 -6.49
CA GLN A 84 2.52 2.41 -5.62
C GLN A 84 1.24 3.18 -5.99
N GLN A 85 1.37 4.41 -6.44
CA GLN A 85 0.23 5.31 -6.74
C GLN A 85 -0.35 5.01 -8.13
N MET A 86 -0.77 3.76 -8.36
CA MET A 86 -1.44 3.29 -9.57
C MET A 86 -2.68 2.47 -9.21
N GLY A 87 -3.75 2.60 -10.01
CA GLY A 87 -5.02 1.93 -9.74
C GLY A 87 -5.62 2.35 -8.39
N THR A 88 -6.35 1.44 -7.76
CA THR A 88 -6.88 1.65 -6.41
C THR A 88 -5.79 1.37 -5.39
N HIS A 89 -5.43 2.37 -4.61
CA HIS A 89 -4.33 2.28 -3.65
C HIS A 89 -4.60 3.14 -2.41
N LEU A 90 -3.81 2.95 -1.39
CA LEU A 90 -3.72 3.80 -0.21
C LEU A 90 -2.33 4.40 -0.15
N ASP A 91 -2.28 5.72 -0.03
CA ASP A 91 -1.01 6.43 0.12
C ASP A 91 -0.40 6.19 1.51
N GLY A 92 0.90 6.02 1.55
CA GLY A 92 1.65 6.07 2.80
C GLY A 92 1.66 7.48 3.39
N LEU A 93 1.83 7.59 4.70
CA LEU A 93 1.87 8.87 5.41
C LEU A 93 2.98 9.82 4.95
N ASN A 94 3.96 9.30 4.24
CA ASN A 94 5.06 10.05 3.66
C ASN A 94 4.84 10.47 2.20
N HIS A 95 3.68 10.17 1.60
CA HIS A 95 3.43 10.51 0.19
C HIS A 95 3.30 12.01 -0.03
N LEU A 96 2.64 12.69 0.89
CA LEU A 96 2.54 14.16 0.86
C LEU A 96 3.42 14.78 1.95
N HIS A 97 4.03 15.90 1.63
CA HIS A 97 4.93 16.60 2.55
C HIS A 97 4.82 18.12 2.37
N ASP A 98 5.16 18.86 3.40
CA ASP A 98 5.32 20.30 3.39
C ASP A 98 6.82 20.66 3.44
N GLY A 99 7.34 21.23 2.37
CA GLY A 99 8.76 21.43 2.20
C GLY A 99 9.53 20.10 2.27
N ASP A 100 10.37 19.93 3.28
CA ASP A 100 11.12 18.69 3.54
C ASP A 100 10.50 17.80 4.64
N ARG A 101 9.29 18.16 5.14
CA ARG A 101 8.62 17.50 6.26
C ARG A 101 7.47 16.65 5.80
N THR A 102 7.47 15.40 6.24
CA THR A 102 6.40 14.43 6.06
C THR A 102 5.60 14.29 7.35
N TYR A 103 4.72 13.29 7.42
CA TYR A 103 3.93 13.01 8.60
C TYR A 103 4.79 13.04 9.87
N ASN A 104 4.21 13.60 10.93
CA ASN A 104 4.79 13.74 12.24
C ASN A 104 6.11 14.57 12.28
N GLY A 105 6.35 15.40 11.24
CA GLY A 105 7.49 16.29 11.15
C GLY A 105 8.81 15.62 10.76
N HIS A 106 8.79 14.32 10.42
CA HIS A 106 9.99 13.62 9.93
C HIS A 106 10.52 14.27 8.65
N ARG A 107 11.83 14.35 8.56
CA ARG A 107 12.45 14.87 7.33
C ARG A 107 12.46 13.80 6.24
N LEU A 108 12.23 14.23 5.02
CA LEU A 108 12.25 13.34 3.86
C LEU A 108 13.58 12.56 3.73
N ALA A 109 14.70 13.19 4.13
CA ALA A 109 16.01 12.55 4.12
C ALA A 109 16.16 11.42 5.16
N GLU A 110 15.36 11.43 6.24
CA GLU A 110 15.40 10.46 7.33
C GLU A 110 14.61 9.18 6.99
N ILE A 111 13.66 9.26 6.07
CA ILE A 111 12.79 8.14 5.67
C ILE A 111 13.23 7.45 4.38
N ARG A 112 14.31 7.90 3.76
CA ARG A 112 14.91 7.22 2.61
C ARG A 112 15.65 5.97 3.06
N THR A 113 15.30 4.86 2.48
CA THR A 113 16.06 3.60 2.57
C THR A 113 17.05 3.49 1.41
#